data_cd6f248f4a77c3bdc4a22b2ef3991632
#
_entry.id   cd6f248f4a77c3bdc4a22b2ef3991632
#
_cell.length_a   1.000
_cell.length_b   1.000
_cell.length_c   1.000
_cell.angle_alpha   90.00
_cell.angle_beta   90.00
_cell.angle_gamma   90.00
#
_symmetry.space_group_name_H-M   'P 1'
#
loop_
_entity.id
_entity.type
_entity.pdbx_description
1 polymer ?
#
loop_
_entity_poly.entity_id
_entity_poly.type
_entity_poly.pdbx_seq_one_letter_code
_entity_poly.pdbx_strand_id
1 'polypeptide(L)'
;MSGEVIDDSGVRTDTVLYTSPLIKYGVTESTDIEASITPYETIRTHDSTGSSSIHGVGDLYLRIKQRLTPTDAKAQFALEPYVKVPTARLGIGNRKVEGGLIGTGVFSLADGFSLTLTPEVDALLDGDGHGHHAQYVGAFNIGKTLSSKLTASAEVWTAQNEDPDSHVKQYSADFAVAYLASPLLQLDAGTNIGLNRATPTVQAYVGASTRF
;
A
#
# COMPACT_ATOMS: atom_id res chain seq x y z
N MET A 1 -1.57 5.73 -11.07
CA MET A 1 -2.43 4.69 -11.70
C MET A 1 -1.83 3.34 -11.35
N SER A 2 -2.63 2.41 -10.89
CA SER A 2 -2.22 1.02 -10.69
C SER A 2 -3.25 0.06 -11.28
N GLY A 3 -2.79 -1.13 -11.63
CA GLY A 3 -3.64 -2.22 -12.06
C GLY A 3 -3.13 -3.52 -11.47
N GLU A 4 -4.02 -4.39 -11.01
CA GLU A 4 -3.70 -5.70 -10.50
C GLU A 4 -4.55 -6.78 -11.18
N VAL A 5 -4.02 -7.98 -11.22
CA VAL A 5 -4.71 -9.17 -11.75
C VAL A 5 -4.60 -10.28 -10.73
N ILE A 6 -5.75 -10.83 -10.35
CA ILE A 6 -5.86 -12.08 -9.61
C ILE A 6 -6.42 -13.12 -10.55
N ASP A 7 -5.75 -14.26 -10.68
CA ASP A 7 -6.22 -15.41 -11.46
C ASP A 7 -6.21 -16.64 -10.53
N ASP A 8 -7.38 -17.02 -10.05
CA ASP A 8 -7.54 -18.16 -9.16
C ASP A 8 -8.72 -19.03 -9.57
N SER A 9 -8.44 -20.32 -9.70
CA SER A 9 -9.47 -21.39 -9.87
C SER A 9 -10.46 -21.15 -11.01
N GLY A 10 -10.03 -20.49 -12.09
CA GLY A 10 -10.88 -20.16 -13.25
C GLY A 10 -11.70 -18.88 -13.09
N VAL A 11 -11.45 -18.12 -12.03
CA VAL A 11 -11.98 -16.76 -11.84
C VAL A 11 -10.82 -15.77 -11.99
N ARG A 12 -10.96 -14.84 -12.91
CA ARG A 12 -10.01 -13.74 -13.08
C ARG A 12 -10.63 -12.44 -12.63
N THR A 13 -9.94 -11.74 -11.75
CA THR A 13 -10.32 -10.40 -11.29
C THR A 13 -9.25 -9.39 -11.72
N ASP A 14 -9.68 -8.38 -12.48
CA ASP A 14 -8.85 -7.25 -12.90
C ASP A 14 -9.31 -6.00 -12.11
N THR A 15 -8.42 -5.42 -11.30
CA THR A 15 -8.69 -4.16 -10.59
C THR A 15 -7.83 -3.04 -11.17
N VAL A 16 -8.44 -1.92 -11.51
CA VAL A 16 -7.73 -0.72 -11.99
C VAL A 16 -8.09 0.47 -11.12
N LEU A 17 -7.08 1.03 -10.46
CA LEU A 17 -7.16 2.30 -9.76
C LEU A 17 -6.58 3.40 -10.66
N TYR A 18 -7.43 4.26 -11.17
CA TYR A 18 -7.02 5.29 -12.15
C TYR A 18 -6.14 6.36 -11.50
N THR A 19 -6.40 6.67 -10.25
CA THR A 19 -5.53 7.49 -9.41
C THR A 19 -5.79 7.15 -7.94
N SER A 20 -4.78 7.25 -7.10
CA SER A 20 -4.89 7.07 -5.65
C SER A 20 -4.01 8.15 -4.98
N PRO A 21 -4.45 9.43 -5.00
CA PRO A 21 -3.67 10.51 -4.46
C PRO A 21 -3.55 10.38 -2.94
N LEU A 22 -2.34 10.64 -2.45
CA LEU A 22 -2.03 10.89 -1.05
C LEU A 22 -1.65 12.36 -0.90
N ILE A 23 -2.41 13.08 -0.10
CA ILE A 23 -2.10 14.46 0.28
C ILE A 23 -1.49 14.42 1.67
N LYS A 24 -0.36 15.06 1.82
CA LYS A 24 0.41 15.13 3.06
C LYS A 24 0.66 16.58 3.45
N TYR A 25 0.38 16.91 4.70
CA TYR A 25 0.61 18.24 5.26
C TYR A 25 1.43 18.15 6.56
N GLY A 26 2.58 18.80 6.59
CA GLY A 26 3.43 18.92 7.78
C GLY A 26 2.81 19.89 8.79
N VAL A 27 2.46 19.39 9.96
CA VAL A 27 1.90 20.19 11.08
C VAL A 27 3.00 20.67 12.00
N THR A 28 4.04 19.85 12.19
CA THR A 28 5.26 20.18 12.92
C THR A 28 6.49 19.69 12.15
N GLU A 29 7.67 19.90 12.68
CA GLU A 29 8.92 19.36 12.09
C GLU A 29 8.96 17.82 12.08
N SER A 30 8.13 17.15 12.86
CA SER A 30 8.13 15.69 13.02
C SER A 30 6.75 15.04 12.87
N THR A 31 5.70 15.82 12.60
CA THR A 31 4.33 15.32 12.50
C THR A 31 3.69 15.75 11.19
N ASP A 32 3.17 14.79 10.45
CA ASP A 32 2.38 15.02 9.24
C ASP A 32 0.94 14.50 9.44
N ILE A 33 -0.01 15.17 8.82
CA ILE A 33 -1.37 14.66 8.61
C ILE A 33 -1.48 14.25 7.15
N GLU A 34 -2.05 13.10 6.90
CA GLU A 34 -2.18 12.55 5.56
C GLU A 34 -3.61 12.13 5.27
N ALA A 35 -4.04 12.33 4.03
CA ALA A 35 -5.34 11.89 3.54
C ALA A 35 -5.19 11.26 2.15
N SER A 36 -5.81 10.11 1.94
CA SER A 36 -5.85 9.47 0.63
C SER A 36 -7.24 8.90 0.34
N ILE A 37 -7.62 8.97 -0.93
CA ILE A 37 -8.87 8.41 -1.44
C ILE A 37 -8.58 7.92 -2.86
N THR A 38 -9.23 6.83 -3.29
CA THR A 38 -9.25 6.45 -4.70
C THR A 38 -10.47 7.08 -5.37
N PRO A 39 -10.33 8.17 -6.15
CA PRO A 39 -11.47 8.89 -6.71
C PRO A 39 -12.27 8.05 -7.71
N TYR A 40 -11.60 7.10 -8.36
CA TYR A 40 -12.25 6.18 -9.29
C TYR A 40 -11.45 4.89 -9.44
N GLU A 41 -12.14 3.77 -9.25
CA GLU A 41 -11.61 2.43 -9.53
C GLU A 41 -12.64 1.57 -10.25
N THR A 42 -12.14 0.54 -10.94
CA THR A 42 -12.96 -0.46 -11.64
C THR A 42 -12.47 -1.85 -11.25
N ILE A 43 -13.39 -2.70 -10.83
CA ILE A 43 -13.16 -4.12 -10.57
C ILE A 43 -13.96 -4.89 -11.61
N ARG A 44 -13.30 -5.77 -12.37
CA ARG A 44 -13.91 -6.67 -13.36
C ARG A 44 -13.63 -8.10 -12.98
N THR A 45 -14.67 -8.90 -12.91
CA THR A 45 -14.56 -10.33 -12.64
C THR A 45 -15.04 -11.11 -13.85
N HIS A 46 -14.24 -12.07 -14.28
CA HIS A 46 -14.52 -12.99 -15.38
C HIS A 46 -14.49 -14.42 -14.85
N ASP A 47 -15.54 -15.18 -15.13
CA ASP A 47 -15.64 -16.60 -14.79
C ASP A 47 -16.28 -17.39 -15.96
N SER A 48 -16.54 -18.68 -15.75
CA SER A 48 -17.14 -19.57 -16.75
C SER A 48 -18.59 -19.19 -17.10
N THR A 49 -19.24 -18.32 -16.31
CA THR A 49 -20.65 -17.92 -16.50
C THR A 49 -20.76 -16.56 -17.21
N GLY A 50 -19.68 -15.78 -17.25
CA GLY A 50 -19.66 -14.48 -17.90
C GLY A 50 -18.69 -13.48 -17.25
N SER A 51 -19.01 -12.20 -17.39
CA SER A 51 -18.23 -11.12 -16.80
C SER A 51 -19.12 -10.12 -16.10
N SER A 52 -18.64 -9.61 -14.98
CA SER A 52 -19.27 -8.52 -14.23
C SER A 52 -18.28 -7.38 -14.03
N SER A 53 -18.78 -6.16 -13.81
CA SER A 53 -17.96 -5.00 -13.52
C SER A 53 -18.65 -4.10 -12.52
N ILE A 54 -17.87 -3.64 -11.54
CA ILE A 54 -18.27 -2.59 -10.60
C ILE A 54 -17.26 -1.46 -10.66
N HIS A 55 -17.70 -0.23 -10.48
CA HIS A 55 -16.83 0.94 -10.46
C HIS A 55 -17.37 1.99 -9.50
N GLY A 56 -16.50 2.86 -9.02
CA GLY A 56 -16.85 3.95 -8.11
C GLY A 56 -15.66 4.53 -7.37
N VAL A 57 -15.98 5.27 -6.33
CA VAL A 57 -15.01 5.87 -5.40
C VAL A 57 -14.63 4.84 -4.35
N GLY A 58 -13.36 4.79 -3.97
CA GLY A 58 -12.85 3.99 -2.86
C GLY A 58 -13.07 4.63 -1.50
N ASP A 59 -12.55 3.98 -0.45
CA ASP A 59 -12.62 4.50 0.90
C ASP A 59 -11.60 5.64 1.14
N LEU A 60 -11.95 6.55 2.06
CA LEU A 60 -11.08 7.61 2.52
C LEU A 60 -10.21 7.08 3.67
N TYR A 61 -8.90 7.28 3.57
CA TYR A 61 -7.94 7.00 4.63
C TYR A 61 -7.41 8.30 5.21
N LEU A 62 -7.44 8.41 6.53
CA LEU A 62 -6.83 9.51 7.29
C LEU A 62 -5.71 8.95 8.15
N ARG A 63 -4.53 9.60 8.12
CA ARG A 63 -3.32 9.15 8.82
C ARG A 63 -2.67 10.29 9.57
N ILE A 64 -1.98 9.95 10.64
CA ILE A 64 -1.05 10.86 11.32
C ILE A 64 0.30 10.15 11.34
N LYS A 65 1.30 10.74 10.68
CA LYS A 65 2.66 10.22 10.71
C LYS A 65 3.51 10.99 11.70
N GLN A 66 4.05 10.27 12.68
CA GLN A 66 4.94 10.83 13.69
C GLN A 66 6.34 10.25 13.55
N ARG A 67 7.32 11.09 13.19
CA ARG A 67 8.72 10.73 13.25
C ARG A 67 9.20 10.72 14.70
N LEU A 68 9.89 9.66 15.10
CA LEU A 68 10.34 9.42 16.48
C LEU A 68 11.81 9.76 16.70
N THR A 69 12.58 9.91 15.62
CA THR A 69 14.03 10.13 15.66
C THR A 69 14.41 11.47 15.03
N PRO A 70 15.56 12.05 15.38
CA PRO A 70 16.11 13.23 14.69
C PRO A 70 16.31 12.99 13.18
N THR A 71 16.29 14.06 12.39
CA THR A 71 16.43 13.99 10.92
C THR A 71 17.80 13.51 10.45
N ASP A 72 18.83 13.70 11.26
CA ASP A 72 20.23 13.32 11.01
C ASP A 72 20.59 11.93 11.56
N ALA A 73 19.64 11.22 12.18
CA ALA A 73 19.86 9.86 12.70
C ALA A 73 20.14 8.88 11.55
N LYS A 74 21.13 8.00 11.73
CA LYS A 74 21.45 6.92 10.78
C LYS A 74 20.33 5.89 10.65
N ALA A 75 19.56 5.71 11.71
CA ALA A 75 18.34 4.93 11.72
C ALA A 75 17.18 5.86 12.04
N GLN A 76 16.18 5.90 11.18
CA GLN A 76 14.99 6.74 11.35
C GLN A 76 13.77 5.87 11.60
N PHE A 77 12.97 6.27 12.59
CA PHE A 77 11.74 5.57 12.96
C PHE A 77 10.55 6.51 12.91
N ALA A 78 9.42 5.97 12.46
CA ALA A 78 8.13 6.65 12.48
C ALA A 78 7.01 5.69 12.86
N LEU A 79 5.93 6.23 13.41
CA LEU A 79 4.64 5.57 13.61
C LEU A 79 3.57 6.32 12.85
N GLU A 80 2.61 5.57 12.31
CA GLU A 80 1.54 6.11 11.48
C GLU A 80 0.23 5.37 11.78
N PRO A 81 -0.50 5.76 12.86
CA PRO A 81 -1.88 5.33 13.04
C PRO A 81 -2.76 5.85 11.91
N TYR A 82 -3.73 5.03 11.50
CA TYR A 82 -4.69 5.39 10.47
C TYR A 82 -6.10 4.90 10.76
N VAL A 83 -7.06 5.53 10.11
CA VAL A 83 -8.45 5.12 10.06
C VAL A 83 -8.96 5.13 8.62
N LYS A 84 -9.65 4.08 8.23
CA LYS A 84 -10.42 3.98 7.00
C LYS A 84 -11.86 4.43 7.29
N VAL A 85 -12.29 5.48 6.60
CA VAL A 85 -13.67 5.99 6.65
C VAL A 85 -14.45 5.38 5.48
N PRO A 86 -15.59 4.74 5.71
CA PRO A 86 -16.31 3.97 4.70
C PRO A 86 -17.07 4.88 3.72
N THR A 87 -16.36 5.51 2.81
CA THR A 87 -16.92 6.38 1.76
C THR A 87 -17.24 5.63 0.47
N ALA A 88 -16.65 4.44 0.28
CA ALA A 88 -16.89 3.61 -0.88
C ALA A 88 -18.30 3.00 -0.89
N ARG A 89 -18.79 2.73 -2.10
CA ARG A 89 -20.01 1.94 -2.26
C ARG A 89 -19.77 0.47 -1.95
N LEU A 90 -20.84 -0.25 -1.59
CA LEU A 90 -20.78 -1.70 -1.38
C LEU A 90 -20.26 -2.41 -2.65
N GLY A 91 -19.35 -3.34 -2.46
CA GLY A 91 -18.67 -4.08 -3.54
C GLY A 91 -17.33 -3.46 -3.95
N ILE A 92 -17.07 -2.19 -3.60
CA ILE A 92 -15.75 -1.55 -3.64
C ILE A 92 -15.20 -1.53 -2.21
N GLY A 93 -15.96 -1.01 -1.25
CA GLY A 93 -15.65 -1.09 0.17
C GLY A 93 -16.68 -1.93 0.93
N ASN A 94 -16.35 -2.24 2.17
CA ASN A 94 -17.20 -3.04 3.07
C ASN A 94 -18.18 -2.18 3.92
N ARG A 95 -18.17 -0.86 3.75
CA ARG A 95 -19.01 0.12 4.48
C ARG A 95 -18.80 0.12 5.99
N LYS A 96 -17.61 -0.28 6.46
CA LYS A 96 -17.24 -0.31 7.87
C LYS A 96 -15.99 0.52 8.11
N VAL A 97 -15.90 1.07 9.32
CA VAL A 97 -14.70 1.73 9.80
C VAL A 97 -13.68 0.64 10.14
N GLU A 98 -12.46 0.80 9.65
CA GLU A 98 -11.31 -0.05 9.96
C GLU A 98 -10.13 0.88 10.24
N GLY A 99 -9.05 0.34 10.77
CA GLY A 99 -7.87 1.13 11.04
C GLY A 99 -6.72 0.27 11.51
N GLY A 100 -5.57 0.90 11.64
CA GLY A 100 -4.35 0.20 11.99
C GLY A 100 -3.24 1.12 12.45
N LEU A 101 -2.09 0.51 12.66
CA LEU A 101 -0.86 1.18 13.04
C LEU A 101 0.29 0.66 12.18
N ILE A 102 0.93 1.57 11.44
CA ILE A 102 2.11 1.31 10.63
C ILE A 102 3.34 1.77 11.39
N GLY A 103 4.35 0.92 11.52
CA GLY A 103 5.68 1.28 11.94
C GLY A 103 6.60 1.40 10.71
N THR A 104 7.53 2.34 10.71
CA THR A 104 8.55 2.42 9.68
C THR A 104 9.92 2.57 10.31
N GLY A 105 10.87 1.72 9.92
CA GLY A 105 12.28 1.85 10.26
C GLY A 105 13.13 1.95 9.00
N VAL A 106 13.90 3.03 8.85
CA VAL A 106 14.80 3.25 7.70
C VAL A 106 16.24 3.28 8.19
N PHE A 107 17.08 2.46 7.60
CA PHE A 107 18.49 2.32 7.94
C PHE A 107 19.34 2.68 6.72
N SER A 108 20.18 3.71 6.85
CA SER A 108 21.16 4.06 5.82
C SER A 108 22.34 3.10 5.91
N LEU A 109 22.63 2.41 4.82
CA LEU A 109 23.73 1.45 4.70
C LEU A 109 24.87 2.06 3.86
N ALA A 110 25.98 1.32 3.76
CA ALA A 110 27.11 1.73 2.92
C ALA A 110 26.75 1.76 1.43
N ASP A 111 27.54 2.45 0.64
CA ASP A 111 27.50 2.45 -0.83
C ASP A 111 26.14 2.85 -1.44
N GLY A 112 25.38 3.69 -0.73
CA GLY A 112 24.07 4.17 -1.21
C GLY A 112 22.96 3.12 -1.14
N PHE A 113 23.16 2.07 -0.36
CA PHE A 113 22.07 1.16 0.02
C PHE A 113 21.25 1.72 1.19
N SER A 114 20.00 1.33 1.24
CA SER A 114 19.11 1.56 2.39
C SER A 114 18.29 0.30 2.66
N LEU A 115 17.96 0.09 3.93
CA LEU A 115 17.02 -0.94 4.36
C LEU A 115 15.81 -0.24 4.95
N THR A 116 14.61 -0.60 4.52
CA THR A 116 13.36 -0.17 5.13
C THR A 116 12.58 -1.38 5.64
N LEU A 117 12.13 -1.30 6.88
CA LEU A 117 11.25 -2.28 7.52
C LEU A 117 9.92 -1.60 7.82
N THR A 118 8.82 -2.23 7.43
CA THR A 118 7.48 -1.68 7.62
C THR A 118 6.56 -2.74 8.23
N PRO A 119 6.58 -2.95 9.57
CA PRO A 119 5.55 -3.71 10.27
C PRO A 119 4.26 -2.91 10.37
N GLU A 120 3.11 -3.60 10.23
CA GLU A 120 1.79 -3.01 10.36
C GLU A 120 0.85 -4.00 11.07
N VAL A 121 -0.09 -3.47 11.82
CA VAL A 121 -1.19 -4.22 12.42
C VAL A 121 -2.50 -3.49 12.18
N ASP A 122 -3.48 -4.22 11.68
CA ASP A 122 -4.79 -3.70 11.31
C ASP A 122 -5.89 -4.37 12.13
N ALA A 123 -6.97 -3.63 12.37
CA ALA A 123 -8.24 -4.13 12.86
C ALA A 123 -9.24 -4.10 11.71
N LEU A 124 -9.50 -5.25 11.12
CA LEU A 124 -10.37 -5.44 9.98
C LEU A 124 -11.70 -6.06 10.42
N LEU A 125 -12.76 -5.81 9.64
CA LEU A 125 -14.06 -6.45 9.84
C LEU A 125 -13.97 -7.95 9.56
N ASP A 126 -14.59 -8.78 10.41
CA ASP A 126 -14.72 -10.22 10.18
C ASP A 126 -15.56 -10.52 8.92
N GLY A 127 -15.28 -11.62 8.26
CA GLY A 127 -15.93 -12.02 7.00
C GLY A 127 -17.45 -12.19 7.12
N ASP A 128 -17.95 -12.53 8.30
CA ASP A 128 -19.38 -12.62 8.60
C ASP A 128 -20.06 -11.25 8.81
N GLY A 129 -19.30 -10.16 8.79
CA GLY A 129 -19.77 -8.79 8.99
C GLY A 129 -19.95 -8.36 10.45
N HIS A 130 -19.54 -9.19 11.42
CA HIS A 130 -19.67 -8.96 12.85
C HIS A 130 -18.30 -9.11 13.55
N GLY A 131 -17.92 -8.15 14.38
CA GLY A 131 -16.63 -8.19 15.06
C GLY A 131 -15.48 -7.67 14.22
N HIS A 132 -14.27 -7.86 14.71
CA HIS A 132 -13.02 -7.47 14.04
C HIS A 132 -11.93 -8.48 14.38
N HIS A 133 -11.07 -8.73 13.43
CA HIS A 133 -9.86 -9.54 13.59
C HIS A 133 -8.61 -8.70 13.31
N ALA A 134 -7.46 -9.23 13.69
CA ALA A 134 -6.18 -8.63 13.39
C ALA A 134 -5.68 -9.10 12.01
N GLN A 135 -5.07 -8.17 11.25
CA GLN A 135 -4.18 -8.48 10.16
C GLN A 135 -2.79 -7.99 10.49
N TYR A 136 -1.78 -8.80 10.24
CA TYR A 136 -0.37 -8.44 10.40
C TYR A 136 0.26 -8.30 9.03
N VAL A 137 0.85 -7.13 8.76
CA VAL A 137 1.54 -6.85 7.50
C VAL A 137 3.02 -6.59 7.79
N GLY A 138 3.86 -7.01 6.89
CA GLY A 138 5.29 -6.76 6.96
C GLY A 138 5.90 -6.54 5.58
N ALA A 139 6.73 -5.51 5.45
CA ALA A 139 7.54 -5.30 4.27
C ALA A 139 9.01 -5.15 4.64
N PHE A 140 9.88 -5.79 3.85
CA PHE A 140 11.33 -5.71 3.92
C PHE A 140 11.84 -5.21 2.57
N ASN A 141 12.29 -3.97 2.52
CA ASN A 141 12.70 -3.31 1.29
C ASN A 141 14.20 -2.96 1.33
N ILE A 142 14.90 -3.27 0.25
CA ILE A 142 16.28 -2.82 0.01
C ILE A 142 16.24 -1.82 -1.14
N GLY A 143 16.64 -0.59 -0.87
CA GLY A 143 16.85 0.46 -1.83
C GLY A 143 18.32 0.62 -2.22
N LYS A 144 18.57 1.03 -3.47
CA LYS A 144 19.88 1.37 -4.00
C LYS A 144 19.81 2.68 -4.78
N THR A 145 20.55 3.69 -4.33
CA THR A 145 20.78 4.92 -5.08
C THR A 145 21.74 4.61 -6.22
N LEU A 146 21.25 4.63 -7.46
CA LEU A 146 22.04 4.36 -8.67
C LEU A 146 22.69 5.63 -9.22
N SER A 147 22.05 6.78 -9.02
CA SER A 147 22.59 8.10 -9.35
C SER A 147 21.96 9.17 -8.47
N SER A 148 22.37 10.43 -8.62
CA SER A 148 21.73 11.56 -7.92
C SER A 148 20.24 11.74 -8.20
N LYS A 149 19.70 11.04 -9.22
CA LYS A 149 18.29 11.15 -9.64
C LYS A 149 17.55 9.81 -9.68
N LEU A 150 18.25 8.69 -9.62
CA LEU A 150 17.64 7.37 -9.82
C LEU A 150 17.89 6.46 -8.63
N THR A 151 16.83 5.92 -8.09
CA THR A 151 16.85 4.88 -7.06
C THR A 151 16.06 3.67 -7.57
N ALA A 152 16.59 2.48 -7.31
CA ALA A 152 15.87 1.22 -7.52
C ALA A 152 15.67 0.53 -6.18
N SER A 153 14.61 -0.26 -6.05
CA SER A 153 14.36 -1.05 -4.85
C SER A 153 13.78 -2.42 -5.17
N ALA A 154 14.03 -3.34 -4.24
CA ALA A 154 13.42 -4.66 -4.20
C ALA A 154 12.84 -4.89 -2.80
N GLU A 155 11.66 -5.50 -2.73
CA GLU A 155 10.92 -5.72 -1.49
C GLU A 155 10.35 -7.13 -1.45
N VAL A 156 10.26 -7.67 -0.25
CA VAL A 156 9.41 -8.80 0.07
C VAL A 156 8.32 -8.32 1.00
N TRP A 157 7.07 -8.59 0.63
CA TRP A 157 5.90 -8.19 1.38
C TRP A 157 5.10 -9.43 1.82
N THR A 158 4.46 -9.33 2.97
CA THR A 158 3.56 -10.36 3.50
C THR A 158 2.38 -9.72 4.23
N ALA A 159 1.21 -10.36 4.13
CA ALA A 159 0.07 -10.09 5.00
C ALA A 159 -0.49 -11.41 5.55
N GLN A 160 -0.85 -11.42 6.83
CA GLN A 160 -1.46 -12.53 7.52
C GLN A 160 -2.78 -12.04 8.12
N ASN A 161 -3.86 -12.38 7.48
CA ASN A 161 -5.21 -12.06 7.91
C ASN A 161 -5.72 -13.19 8.81
N GLU A 162 -6.09 -12.85 10.04
CA GLU A 162 -6.52 -13.77 11.09
C GLU A 162 -8.04 -13.79 11.24
N ASP A 163 -8.78 -13.65 10.13
CA ASP A 163 -10.24 -13.78 10.13
C ASP A 163 -10.66 -15.14 10.70
N PRO A 164 -11.57 -15.20 11.68
CA PRO A 164 -12.01 -16.46 12.30
C PRO A 164 -12.56 -17.48 11.29
N ASP A 165 -13.18 -17.02 10.21
CA ASP A 165 -13.81 -17.87 9.18
C ASP A 165 -12.85 -18.21 8.04
N SER A 166 -11.77 -17.41 7.85
CA SER A 166 -10.88 -17.56 6.71
C SER A 166 -9.49 -16.98 6.96
N HIS A 167 -8.56 -17.78 7.46
CA HIS A 167 -7.17 -17.37 7.56
C HIS A 167 -6.50 -17.29 6.18
N VAL A 168 -6.07 -16.10 5.80
CA VAL A 168 -5.41 -15.87 4.51
C VAL A 168 -3.98 -15.36 4.73
N LYS A 169 -3.02 -15.96 4.02
CA LYS A 169 -1.62 -15.52 3.98
C LYS A 169 -1.25 -15.12 2.57
N GLN A 170 -0.71 -13.93 2.43
CA GLN A 170 -0.28 -13.37 1.16
C GLN A 170 1.21 -13.05 1.20
N TYR A 171 1.88 -13.21 0.07
CA TYR A 171 3.30 -12.93 -0.11
C TYR A 171 3.55 -12.39 -1.50
N SER A 172 4.37 -11.35 -1.62
CA SER A 172 4.85 -10.86 -2.91
C SER A 172 6.34 -10.54 -2.92
N ALA A 173 6.89 -10.48 -4.12
CA ALA A 173 8.20 -9.91 -4.40
C ALA A 173 7.98 -8.69 -5.29
N ASP A 174 8.49 -7.54 -4.87
CA ASP A 174 8.14 -6.26 -5.43
C ASP A 174 9.40 -5.54 -5.91
N PHE A 175 9.29 -4.83 -7.03
CA PHE A 175 10.38 -4.07 -7.63
C PHE A 175 9.89 -2.69 -8.02
N ALA A 176 10.71 -1.68 -7.75
CA ALA A 176 10.38 -0.31 -8.10
C ALA A 176 11.60 0.50 -8.53
N VAL A 177 11.33 1.51 -9.32
CA VAL A 177 12.27 2.57 -9.66
C VAL A 177 11.64 3.93 -9.38
N ALA A 178 12.44 4.85 -8.84
CA ALA A 178 12.05 6.23 -8.60
C ALA A 178 13.05 7.17 -9.28
N TYR A 179 12.53 8.11 -10.06
CA TYR A 179 13.32 9.10 -10.79
C TYR A 179 12.96 10.52 -10.35
N LEU A 180 13.95 11.24 -9.82
CA LEU A 180 13.84 12.63 -9.42
C LEU A 180 13.95 13.53 -10.66
N ALA A 181 12.83 13.84 -11.28
CA ALA A 181 12.76 14.65 -12.50
C ALA A 181 13.20 16.10 -12.22
N SER A 182 12.82 16.65 -11.05
CA SER A 182 13.27 17.93 -10.52
C SER A 182 13.39 17.87 -8.99
N PRO A 183 13.94 18.88 -8.29
CA PRO A 183 13.98 18.89 -6.83
C PRO A 183 12.62 18.76 -6.14
N LEU A 184 11.54 19.04 -6.85
CA LEU A 184 10.18 19.01 -6.33
C LEU A 184 9.29 17.93 -6.98
N LEU A 185 9.78 17.23 -8.03
CA LEU A 185 8.99 16.24 -8.77
C LEU A 185 9.72 14.91 -8.88
N GLN A 186 9.12 13.85 -8.34
CA GLN A 186 9.55 12.46 -8.51
C GLN A 186 8.53 11.70 -9.34
N LEU A 187 9.01 10.88 -10.24
CA LEU A 187 8.23 9.87 -10.98
C LEU A 187 8.63 8.49 -10.50
N ASP A 188 7.69 7.59 -10.36
CA ASP A 188 7.95 6.21 -9.93
C ASP A 188 7.14 5.21 -10.74
N ALA A 189 7.68 4.01 -10.83
CA ALA A 189 7.01 2.87 -11.44
C ALA A 189 7.46 1.59 -10.72
N GLY A 190 6.57 0.64 -10.61
CA GLY A 190 6.88 -0.63 -9.96
C GLY A 190 5.94 -1.75 -10.33
N THR A 191 6.30 -2.95 -9.87
CA THR A 191 5.50 -4.15 -10.03
C THR A 191 5.64 -5.03 -8.79
N ASN A 192 4.52 -5.66 -8.40
CA ASN A 192 4.45 -6.63 -7.33
C ASN A 192 4.06 -7.97 -7.98
N ILE A 193 4.77 -9.03 -7.64
CA ILE A 193 4.57 -10.38 -8.17
C ILE A 193 4.14 -11.27 -7.02
N GLY A 194 2.93 -11.80 -7.10
CA GLY A 194 2.39 -12.71 -6.10
C GLY A 194 3.17 -14.03 -6.04
N LEU A 195 3.51 -14.45 -4.83
CA LEU A 195 4.26 -15.68 -4.60
C LEU A 195 3.37 -16.87 -4.18
N ASN A 196 2.07 -16.62 -3.98
CA ASN A 196 1.08 -17.64 -3.72
C ASN A 196 -0.28 -17.27 -4.33
N ARG A 197 -1.23 -18.22 -4.37
CA ARG A 197 -2.54 -18.04 -5.01
C ARG A 197 -3.45 -17.00 -4.33
N ALA A 198 -3.24 -16.73 -3.06
CA ALA A 198 -4.03 -15.75 -2.31
C ALA A 198 -3.57 -14.30 -2.57
N THR A 199 -2.42 -14.13 -3.21
CA THR A 199 -1.86 -12.82 -3.58
C THR A 199 -2.18 -12.51 -5.03
N PRO A 200 -2.47 -11.26 -5.41
CA PRO A 200 -2.59 -10.85 -6.80
C PRO A 200 -1.41 -11.36 -7.63
N THR A 201 -1.69 -12.03 -8.76
CA THR A 201 -0.66 -12.64 -9.60
C THR A 201 0.37 -11.62 -10.04
N VAL A 202 -0.10 -10.45 -10.44
CA VAL A 202 0.74 -9.30 -10.75
C VAL A 202 -0.01 -8.00 -10.48
N GLN A 203 0.71 -7.03 -9.93
CA GLN A 203 0.25 -5.65 -9.84
C GLN A 203 1.32 -4.75 -10.44
N ALA A 204 0.94 -3.77 -11.22
CA ALA A 204 1.84 -2.78 -11.79
C ALA A 204 1.31 -1.36 -11.51
N TYR A 205 2.21 -0.42 -11.29
CA TYR A 205 1.84 0.96 -11.05
C TYR A 205 2.81 1.97 -11.66
N VAL A 206 2.30 3.16 -11.87
CA VAL A 206 3.08 4.36 -12.15
C VAL A 206 2.58 5.49 -11.26
N GLY A 207 3.48 6.32 -10.78
CA GLY A 207 3.18 7.39 -9.85
C GLY A 207 3.96 8.68 -10.15
N ALA A 208 3.49 9.76 -9.56
CA ALA A 208 4.18 11.03 -9.51
C ALA A 208 3.94 11.67 -8.14
N SER A 209 5.01 12.15 -7.53
CA SER A 209 4.98 12.84 -6.23
C SER A 209 5.57 14.24 -6.38
N THR A 210 4.90 15.25 -5.84
CA THR A 210 5.39 16.64 -5.87
C THR A 210 5.35 17.26 -4.48
N ARG A 211 6.30 18.16 -4.22
CA ARG A 211 6.36 19.02 -3.04
C ARG A 211 6.17 20.46 -3.46
N PHE A 212 5.55 21.28 -2.66
CA PHE A 212 5.35 22.72 -2.84
C PHE A 212 5.49 23.45 -1.50
#